data_bf8c3eac724ef8c3e48b30b654daad9d
#
_entry.id   bf8c3eac724ef8c3e48b30b654daad9d
#
_cell.length_a   1.000
_cell.length_b   1.000
_cell.length_c   1.000
_cell.angle_alpha   90.00
_cell.angle_beta   90.00
_cell.angle_gamma   90.00
#
_symmetry.space_group_name_H-M   'P 1'
#
loop_
_entity.id
_entity.type
_entity.pdbx_description
1 polymer ?
#
loop_
_entity_poly.entity_id
_entity_poly.type
_entity_poly.pdbx_seq_one_letter_code
_entity_poly.pdbx_strand_id
1 'polypeptide(L)'
;MLEVKKLGVILEPTTLPFETAGAFNPAVFQEGKTIRLFYRALNEEHKSCIGYARLEGPLNVVERWKKPLINREFSYEQHGVEDPEITKLGNLFYFFYVAYDGKNAVTAYAISKDLKTFKKMGVITPQITYQEAVELFKSARLKDAYFNFASLYKEEIGKDLILWDKDVSLFSKKINGKFALIHRILPDIQIVFFNDFRELTTEFWCEYLKNLSKYIILENKYWFESRNIGAGCPPIETKDGWLLIFHTVEEINENRIYRASAVLLDKKNPLRVIGRLKEPLFSPTENWEIAEPVLSEGKTLPPDWTPELTVVFPTGTALFGETLYIYYGAADKRTAVASVNLNELLEELKKT
;
A
#
# COMPACT_ATOMS: atom_id res chain seq x y z
N MET A 1 -1.47 -5.52 -27.22
CA MET A 1 -1.83 -6.03 -25.87
C MET A 1 -0.69 -5.58 -24.94
N LEU A 2 -1.00 -4.94 -23.82
CA LEU A 2 0.02 -4.49 -22.85
C LEU A 2 0.78 -5.70 -22.29
N GLU A 3 2.09 -5.70 -22.43
CA GLU A 3 2.94 -6.80 -21.95
C GLU A 3 3.57 -6.43 -20.62
N VAL A 4 3.30 -7.19 -19.55
CA VAL A 4 3.97 -7.11 -18.25
C VAL A 4 4.89 -8.31 -18.10
N LYS A 5 6.17 -8.05 -17.79
CA LYS A 5 7.18 -9.08 -17.56
C LYS A 5 7.46 -9.22 -16.07
N LYS A 6 7.25 -10.39 -15.49
CA LYS A 6 7.70 -10.73 -14.15
C LYS A 6 9.17 -11.09 -14.17
N LEU A 7 9.97 -10.41 -13.37
CA LEU A 7 11.44 -10.51 -13.40
C LEU A 7 12.00 -11.33 -12.25
N GLY A 8 11.13 -11.83 -11.37
CA GLY A 8 11.49 -12.73 -10.28
C GLY A 8 11.65 -12.01 -8.94
N VAL A 9 12.05 -12.81 -7.95
CA VAL A 9 12.26 -12.39 -6.57
C VAL A 9 13.63 -11.75 -6.40
N ILE A 10 13.70 -10.64 -5.67
CA ILE A 10 14.95 -9.92 -5.37
C ILE A 10 15.30 -9.90 -3.87
N LEU A 11 14.30 -10.03 -2.98
CA LEU A 11 14.52 -10.20 -1.55
C LEU A 11 13.72 -11.39 -1.04
N GLU A 12 14.40 -12.29 -0.36
CA GLU A 12 13.84 -13.40 0.42
C GLU A 12 14.04 -13.15 1.92
N PRO A 13 13.26 -13.78 2.80
CA PRO A 13 13.61 -13.90 4.21
C PRO A 13 15.05 -14.39 4.42
N THR A 14 15.65 -13.99 5.51
CA THR A 14 17.04 -14.43 5.84
C THR A 14 17.09 -15.05 7.25
N THR A 15 18.26 -15.44 7.68
CA THR A 15 18.51 -15.90 9.06
C THR A 15 18.65 -14.75 10.07
N LEU A 16 18.50 -13.50 9.64
CA LEU A 16 18.55 -12.35 10.55
C LEU A 16 17.26 -12.29 11.40
N PRO A 17 17.36 -12.17 12.73
CA PRO A 17 16.22 -12.34 13.64
C PRO A 17 15.00 -11.44 13.37
N PHE A 18 15.19 -10.32 12.67
CA PHE A 18 14.10 -9.38 12.40
C PHE A 18 13.34 -9.65 11.09
N GLU A 19 13.83 -10.57 10.23
CA GLU A 19 13.29 -10.83 8.90
C GLU A 19 13.24 -12.32 8.54
N THR A 20 13.16 -13.20 9.53
CA THR A 20 13.16 -14.66 9.32
C THR A 20 11.91 -15.15 8.62
N ALA A 21 10.78 -14.51 8.82
CA ALA A 21 9.48 -14.89 8.23
C ALA A 21 9.13 -14.11 6.95
N GLY A 22 9.67 -12.88 6.77
CA GLY A 22 9.32 -12.10 5.58
C GLY A 22 10.22 -10.90 5.31
N ALA A 23 10.33 -10.55 4.00
CA ALA A 23 10.99 -9.35 3.49
C ALA A 23 10.22 -8.86 2.25
N PHE A 24 9.17 -8.05 2.43
CA PHE A 24 8.17 -7.77 1.43
C PHE A 24 7.61 -6.34 1.49
N ASN A 25 6.70 -5.99 0.59
CA ASN A 25 6.02 -4.68 0.50
C ASN A 25 7.00 -3.49 0.57
N PRO A 26 7.97 -3.37 -0.35
CA PRO A 26 8.99 -2.35 -0.25
C PRO A 26 8.52 -0.97 -0.73
N ALA A 27 8.68 0.07 0.10
CA ALA A 27 8.76 1.42 -0.44
C ALA A 27 10.03 1.59 -1.27
N VAL A 28 9.96 2.35 -2.35
CA VAL A 28 11.05 2.52 -3.30
C VAL A 28 11.39 4.00 -3.50
N PHE A 29 12.65 4.34 -3.36
CA PHE A 29 13.16 5.64 -3.74
C PHE A 29 14.31 5.50 -4.75
N GLN A 30 14.12 6.08 -5.93
CA GLN A 30 15.12 6.07 -7.01
C GLN A 30 15.93 7.37 -7.03
N GLU A 31 17.24 7.25 -7.12
CA GLU A 31 18.19 8.35 -7.33
C GLU A 31 19.17 7.98 -8.45
N GLY A 32 18.87 8.41 -9.66
CA GLY A 32 19.62 8.01 -10.86
C GLY A 32 19.51 6.51 -11.10
N LYS A 33 20.64 5.79 -11.07
CA LYS A 33 20.69 4.33 -11.21
C LYS A 33 20.57 3.58 -9.89
N THR A 34 20.68 4.29 -8.77
CA THR A 34 20.59 3.69 -7.42
C THR A 34 19.14 3.64 -6.97
N ILE A 35 18.72 2.52 -6.45
CA ILE A 35 17.42 2.33 -5.81
C ILE A 35 17.62 2.00 -4.35
N ARG A 36 16.84 2.64 -3.48
CA ARG A 36 16.74 2.34 -2.06
C ARG A 36 15.41 1.68 -1.78
N LEU A 37 15.46 0.49 -1.22
CA LEU A 37 14.30 -0.27 -0.79
C LEU A 37 14.17 -0.19 0.74
N PHE A 38 12.97 0.13 1.18
CA PHE A 38 12.57 0.11 2.58
C PHE A 38 11.46 -0.92 2.69
N TYR A 39 11.76 -2.12 3.16
CA TYR A 39 10.82 -3.23 3.10
C TYR A 39 10.29 -3.60 4.48
N ARG A 40 9.06 -4.10 4.52
CA ARG A 40 8.53 -4.75 5.72
C ARG A 40 9.33 -6.01 5.98
N ALA A 41 9.97 -6.05 7.13
CA ALA A 41 10.71 -7.20 7.64
C ALA A 41 9.88 -7.83 8.76
N LEU A 42 9.56 -9.12 8.62
CA LEU A 42 8.72 -9.87 9.54
C LEU A 42 9.53 -10.97 10.22
N ASN A 43 9.44 -11.06 11.54
CA ASN A 43 10.06 -12.14 12.31
C ASN A 43 9.07 -13.29 12.58
N GLU A 44 9.56 -14.39 13.18
CA GLU A 44 8.73 -15.56 13.51
C GLU A 44 7.66 -15.30 14.57
N GLU A 45 7.80 -14.24 15.37
CA GLU A 45 6.76 -13.81 16.31
C GLU A 45 5.66 -12.95 15.63
N HIS A 46 5.66 -12.88 14.29
CA HIS A 46 4.78 -12.02 13.51
C HIS A 46 4.86 -10.52 13.87
N LYS A 47 6.04 -10.07 14.29
CA LYS A 47 6.31 -8.67 14.58
C LYS A 47 7.11 -8.04 13.43
N SER A 48 6.65 -6.88 12.96
CA SER A 48 7.24 -6.18 11.82
C SER A 48 8.11 -4.99 12.24
N CYS A 49 9.14 -4.75 11.43
CA CYS A 49 9.95 -3.53 11.42
C CYS A 49 10.35 -3.21 9.98
N ILE A 50 11.09 -2.13 9.74
CA ILE A 50 11.53 -1.76 8.40
C ILE A 50 12.99 -2.14 8.20
N GLY A 51 13.22 -3.02 7.22
CA GLY A 51 14.54 -3.34 6.69
C GLY A 51 14.97 -2.37 5.59
N TYR A 52 16.24 -2.42 5.21
CA TYR A 52 16.81 -1.58 4.15
C TYR A 52 17.69 -2.41 3.22
N ALA A 53 17.53 -2.16 1.91
CA ALA A 53 18.41 -2.65 0.88
C ALA A 53 18.68 -1.57 -0.18
N ARG A 54 19.82 -1.69 -0.87
CA ARG A 54 20.19 -0.80 -1.97
C ARG A 54 20.52 -1.62 -3.21
N LEU A 55 20.00 -1.14 -4.34
CA LEU A 55 20.24 -1.74 -5.65
C LEU A 55 21.01 -0.78 -6.55
N GLU A 56 21.82 -1.34 -7.43
CA GLU A 56 22.38 -0.67 -8.59
C GLU A 56 21.68 -1.19 -9.85
N GLY A 57 20.92 -0.32 -10.51
CA GLY A 57 19.93 -0.71 -11.49
C GLY A 57 18.69 -1.34 -10.84
N PRO A 58 17.73 -1.85 -11.65
CA PRO A 58 16.42 -2.23 -11.13
C PRO A 58 16.39 -3.56 -10.35
N LEU A 59 17.39 -4.43 -10.48
CA LEU A 59 17.33 -5.79 -9.97
C LEU A 59 18.53 -6.20 -9.10
N ASN A 60 19.68 -5.50 -9.21
CA ASN A 60 20.91 -5.94 -8.59
C ASN A 60 21.05 -5.41 -7.16
N VAL A 61 20.71 -6.22 -6.17
CA VAL A 61 20.87 -5.90 -4.74
C VAL A 61 22.37 -5.93 -4.40
N VAL A 62 22.94 -4.77 -4.04
CA VAL A 62 24.35 -4.60 -3.72
C VAL A 62 24.61 -4.38 -2.23
N GLU A 63 23.57 -4.06 -1.47
CA GLU A 63 23.65 -3.86 -0.02
C GLU A 63 22.33 -4.26 0.64
N ARG A 64 22.40 -4.92 1.79
CA ARG A 64 21.27 -5.20 2.67
C ARG A 64 21.73 -5.06 4.11
N TRP A 65 21.01 -4.28 4.90
CA TRP A 65 21.40 -4.01 6.27
C TRP A 65 21.10 -5.19 7.19
N LYS A 66 21.99 -5.43 8.14
CA LYS A 66 21.88 -6.52 9.13
C LYS A 66 21.08 -6.13 10.38
N LYS A 67 20.54 -4.92 10.41
CA LYS A 67 19.72 -4.40 11.49
C LYS A 67 18.56 -3.62 10.88
N PRO A 68 17.39 -3.55 11.55
CA PRO A 68 16.30 -2.71 11.11
C PRO A 68 16.72 -1.25 10.95
N LEU A 69 16.20 -0.59 9.93
CA LEU A 69 16.33 0.86 9.75
C LEU A 69 15.37 1.62 10.66
N ILE A 70 14.11 1.17 10.73
CA ILE A 70 13.09 1.73 11.62
C ILE A 70 12.50 0.58 12.42
N ASN A 71 12.52 0.71 13.74
CA ASN A 71 11.98 -0.28 14.67
C ASN A 71 10.73 0.27 15.38
N ARG A 72 10.01 -0.61 16.04
CA ARG A 72 8.89 -0.29 16.93
C ARG A 72 9.42 0.52 18.13
N GLU A 73 8.70 1.57 18.49
CA GLU A 73 9.11 2.50 19.55
C GLU A 73 7.92 2.91 20.45
N PHE A 74 6.73 3.09 19.83
CA PHE A 74 5.55 3.57 20.51
C PHE A 74 4.52 2.45 20.77
N SER A 75 3.60 2.69 21.70
CA SER A 75 2.55 1.72 22.03
C SER A 75 1.68 1.32 20.84
N TYR A 76 1.41 2.24 19.93
CA TYR A 76 0.65 1.99 18.71
C TYR A 76 1.44 1.20 17.63
N GLU A 77 2.70 0.82 17.90
CA GLU A 77 3.56 0.01 17.02
C GLU A 77 3.95 -1.33 17.66
N GLN A 78 3.34 -1.75 18.76
CA GLN A 78 3.80 -2.91 19.55
C GLN A 78 3.97 -4.19 18.73
N HIS A 79 3.12 -4.40 17.72
CA HIS A 79 3.17 -5.55 16.82
C HIS A 79 3.86 -5.23 15.49
N GLY A 80 3.77 -3.98 14.99
CA GLY A 80 4.34 -3.72 13.68
C GLY A 80 4.57 -2.27 13.31
N VAL A 81 5.68 -2.06 12.60
CA VAL A 81 5.90 -0.96 11.65
C VAL A 81 5.87 -1.62 10.29
N GLU A 82 4.79 -1.40 9.52
CA GLU A 82 4.42 -2.22 8.36
C GLU A 82 4.24 -1.38 7.10
N ASP A 83 4.35 -2.03 5.95
CA ASP A 83 3.94 -1.52 4.62
C ASP A 83 4.38 -0.06 4.39
N PRO A 84 5.69 0.18 4.31
CA PRO A 84 6.24 1.51 4.18
C PRO A 84 5.92 2.14 2.82
N GLU A 85 5.77 3.47 2.83
CA GLU A 85 5.70 4.31 1.65
C GLU A 85 6.64 5.51 1.78
N ILE A 86 7.24 5.96 0.69
CA ILE A 86 8.19 7.06 0.73
C ILE A 86 8.00 8.04 -0.43
N THR A 87 7.95 9.32 -0.10
CA THR A 87 7.87 10.39 -1.09
C THR A 87 8.80 11.54 -0.72
N LYS A 88 9.55 12.04 -1.70
CA LYS A 88 10.30 13.29 -1.56
C LYS A 88 9.43 14.46 -1.95
N LEU A 89 9.29 15.43 -1.06
CA LEU A 89 8.65 16.71 -1.36
C LEU A 89 9.49 17.86 -0.81
N GLY A 90 9.96 18.72 -1.72
CA GLY A 90 10.96 19.74 -1.36
C GLY A 90 12.28 19.10 -0.90
N ASN A 91 12.76 19.51 0.27
CA ASN A 91 14.03 19.04 0.84
C ASN A 91 13.84 17.91 1.87
N LEU A 92 12.62 17.38 2.02
CA LEU A 92 12.30 16.35 3.00
C LEU A 92 11.79 15.09 2.30
N PHE A 93 12.13 13.96 2.90
CA PHE A 93 11.52 12.67 2.64
C PHE A 93 10.43 12.46 3.67
N TYR A 94 9.23 12.16 3.21
CA TYR A 94 8.08 11.77 4.02
C TYR A 94 7.96 10.26 3.90
N PHE A 95 8.00 9.59 5.04
CA PHE A 95 7.97 8.15 5.16
C PHE A 95 6.71 7.77 5.94
N PHE A 96 5.79 7.08 5.30
CA PHE A 96 4.55 6.63 5.90
C PHE A 96 4.66 5.14 6.19
N TYR A 97 3.97 4.68 7.21
CA TYR A 97 3.91 3.27 7.57
C TYR A 97 2.64 2.96 8.33
N VAL A 98 2.17 1.72 8.24
CA VAL A 98 1.11 1.23 9.09
C VAL A 98 1.72 0.92 10.46
N ALA A 99 1.20 1.57 11.48
CA ALA A 99 1.50 1.29 12.87
C ALA A 99 0.44 0.32 13.41
N TYR A 100 0.87 -0.86 13.85
CA TYR A 100 -0.02 -1.93 14.32
C TYR A 100 0.29 -2.29 15.76
N ASP A 101 -0.71 -2.21 16.63
CA ASP A 101 -0.57 -2.53 18.07
C ASP A 101 -1.01 -3.96 18.43
N GLY A 102 -1.45 -4.74 17.44
CA GLY A 102 -2.03 -6.07 17.59
C GLY A 102 -3.56 -6.08 17.43
N LYS A 103 -4.18 -4.89 17.38
CA LYS A 103 -5.60 -4.70 17.19
C LYS A 103 -5.88 -3.57 16.21
N ASN A 104 -5.35 -2.39 16.45
CA ASN A 104 -5.57 -1.20 15.65
C ASN A 104 -4.47 -1.07 14.58
N ALA A 105 -4.87 -0.79 13.36
CA ALA A 105 -3.97 -0.51 12.23
C ALA A 105 -4.22 0.93 11.75
N VAL A 106 -3.30 1.82 12.09
CA VAL A 106 -3.37 3.25 11.79
C VAL A 106 -2.12 3.67 11.02
N THR A 107 -2.19 4.74 10.23
CA THR A 107 -0.99 5.23 9.56
C THR A 107 -0.29 6.29 10.41
N ALA A 108 1.00 6.07 10.61
CA ALA A 108 1.92 7.05 11.17
C ALA A 108 2.96 7.48 10.12
N TYR A 109 3.68 8.57 10.41
CA TYR A 109 4.72 9.03 9.50
C TYR A 109 5.99 9.44 10.22
N ALA A 110 7.08 9.43 9.45
CA ALA A 110 8.38 9.94 9.83
C ALA A 110 8.93 10.85 8.74
N ILE A 111 9.87 11.70 9.09
CA ILE A 111 10.57 12.57 8.15
C ILE A 111 12.07 12.28 8.18
N SER A 112 12.72 12.44 7.02
CA SER A 112 14.16 12.31 6.87
C SER A 112 14.72 13.38 5.93
N LYS A 113 16.01 13.70 6.07
CA LYS A 113 16.77 14.53 5.14
C LYS A 113 17.79 13.72 4.34
N ASP A 114 18.16 12.53 4.82
CA ASP A 114 19.29 11.74 4.36
C ASP A 114 18.97 10.27 4.03
N LEU A 115 17.71 9.84 4.26
CA LEU A 115 17.25 8.44 4.11
C LEU A 115 17.98 7.42 5.01
N LYS A 116 18.67 7.90 6.05
CA LYS A 116 19.39 7.08 7.04
C LYS A 116 18.85 7.31 8.44
N THR A 117 18.45 8.55 8.73
CA THR A 117 17.91 8.96 10.01
C THR A 117 16.48 9.42 9.83
N PHE A 118 15.55 8.80 10.53
CA PHE A 118 14.12 9.10 10.47
C PHE A 118 13.63 9.62 11.81
N LYS A 119 12.97 10.77 11.80
CA LYS A 119 12.28 11.31 12.97
C LYS A 119 10.81 10.97 12.86
N LYS A 120 10.31 10.09 13.72
CA LYS A 120 8.89 9.77 13.83
C LYS A 120 8.09 10.98 14.30
N MET A 121 6.96 11.22 13.66
CA MET A 121 6.13 12.41 13.86
C MET A 121 4.76 12.09 14.47
N GLY A 122 4.37 10.80 14.49
CA GLY A 122 3.12 10.32 15.08
C GLY A 122 2.08 9.89 14.04
N VAL A 123 0.90 9.54 14.56
CA VAL A 123 -0.25 9.07 13.77
C VAL A 123 -0.92 10.24 13.06
N ILE A 124 -1.38 10.02 11.83
CA ILE A 124 -2.03 11.04 10.99
C ILE A 124 -3.43 10.66 10.52
N THR A 125 -3.84 9.42 10.70
CA THR A 125 -5.16 8.91 10.31
C THR A 125 -6.19 9.09 11.43
N PRO A 126 -7.49 8.92 11.14
CA PRO A 126 -8.55 9.11 12.15
C PRO A 126 -8.32 8.28 13.41
N GLN A 127 -8.37 8.92 14.56
CA GLN A 127 -8.38 8.25 15.88
C GLN A 127 -9.83 8.15 16.37
N ILE A 128 -10.67 7.50 15.56
CA ILE A 128 -12.13 7.41 15.72
C ILE A 128 -12.46 5.93 15.60
N THR A 129 -13.32 5.43 16.48
CA THR A 129 -13.77 4.03 16.41
C THR A 129 -14.66 3.78 15.19
N TYR A 130 -14.77 2.52 14.76
CA TYR A 130 -15.70 2.15 13.71
C TYR A 130 -17.16 2.51 14.07
N GLN A 131 -17.52 2.44 15.34
CA GLN A 131 -18.85 2.83 15.81
C GLN A 131 -19.12 4.32 15.61
N GLU A 132 -18.17 5.18 15.96
CA GLU A 132 -18.26 6.64 15.74
C GLU A 132 -18.24 6.97 14.25
N ALA A 133 -17.36 6.29 13.46
CA ALA A 133 -17.25 6.50 12.04
C ALA A 133 -18.56 6.19 11.30
N VAL A 134 -19.29 5.13 11.67
CA VAL A 134 -20.60 4.78 11.10
C VAL A 134 -21.61 5.92 11.28
N GLU A 135 -21.63 6.58 12.44
CA GLU A 135 -22.53 7.73 12.65
C GLU A 135 -22.17 8.91 11.73
N LEU A 136 -20.88 9.15 11.50
CA LEU A 136 -20.41 10.18 10.57
C LEU A 136 -20.73 9.82 9.11
N PHE A 137 -20.58 8.54 8.74
CA PHE A 137 -20.86 8.04 7.38
C PHE A 137 -22.33 8.24 6.95
N LYS A 138 -23.29 8.25 7.90
CA LYS A 138 -24.72 8.47 7.58
C LYS A 138 -24.98 9.76 6.83
N SER A 139 -24.16 10.78 7.06
CA SER A 139 -24.29 12.08 6.34
C SER A 139 -23.53 12.11 5.01
N ALA A 140 -22.64 11.17 4.75
CA ALA A 140 -21.73 11.17 3.61
C ALA A 140 -22.31 10.54 2.31
N ARG A 141 -23.49 9.93 2.34
CA ARG A 141 -24.13 9.23 1.20
C ARG A 141 -23.22 8.18 0.58
N LEU A 142 -22.66 7.31 1.41
CA LEU A 142 -21.79 6.21 1.00
C LEU A 142 -22.60 4.98 0.58
N LYS A 143 -21.98 4.10 -0.22
CA LYS A 143 -22.54 2.77 -0.53
C LYS A 143 -22.52 1.86 0.71
N ASP A 144 -23.41 0.87 0.74
CA ASP A 144 -23.62 -0.04 1.87
C ASP A 144 -22.34 -0.78 2.28
N ALA A 145 -21.41 -1.00 1.37
CA ALA A 145 -20.14 -1.68 1.64
C ALA A 145 -19.34 -1.02 2.77
N TYR A 146 -19.36 0.32 2.92
CA TYR A 146 -18.69 1.00 4.05
C TYR A 146 -19.27 0.57 5.41
N PHE A 147 -20.57 0.44 5.48
CA PHE A 147 -21.29 0.01 6.70
C PHE A 147 -21.08 -1.49 6.97
N ASN A 148 -21.06 -2.31 5.91
CA ASN A 148 -20.82 -3.74 6.02
C ASN A 148 -19.41 -4.03 6.55
N PHE A 149 -18.37 -3.35 6.03
CA PHE A 149 -17.01 -3.48 6.56
C PHE A 149 -16.91 -3.01 8.01
N ALA A 150 -17.59 -1.91 8.36
CA ALA A 150 -17.58 -1.43 9.74
C ALA A 150 -18.25 -2.41 10.70
N SER A 151 -19.36 -3.06 10.30
CA SER A 151 -20.02 -4.10 11.08
C SER A 151 -19.12 -5.33 11.25
N LEU A 152 -18.54 -5.81 10.15
CA LEU A 152 -17.67 -6.98 10.13
C LEU A 152 -16.50 -6.81 11.11
N TYR A 153 -15.74 -5.73 10.99
CA TYR A 153 -14.59 -5.49 11.85
C TYR A 153 -14.97 -5.26 13.33
N LYS A 154 -16.11 -4.61 13.59
CA LYS A 154 -16.62 -4.46 14.95
C LYS A 154 -17.01 -5.81 15.57
N GLU A 155 -17.58 -6.72 14.78
CA GLU A 155 -17.98 -8.05 15.25
C GLU A 155 -16.76 -8.96 15.46
N GLU A 156 -15.81 -8.97 14.52
CA GLU A 156 -14.63 -9.85 14.57
C GLU A 156 -13.59 -9.40 15.60
N ILE A 157 -13.37 -8.09 15.77
CA ILE A 157 -12.24 -7.57 16.55
C ILE A 157 -12.68 -6.84 17.82
N GLY A 158 -13.82 -6.14 17.78
CA GLY A 158 -14.39 -5.48 18.96
C GLY A 158 -14.88 -4.06 18.74
N LYS A 159 -15.73 -3.58 19.67
CA LYS A 159 -16.44 -2.31 19.56
C LYS A 159 -15.57 -1.06 19.65
N ASP A 160 -14.44 -1.15 20.33
CA ASP A 160 -13.45 -0.09 20.54
C ASP A 160 -12.34 -0.09 19.50
N LEU A 161 -12.52 -0.85 18.38
CA LEU A 161 -11.61 -0.86 17.26
C LEU A 161 -11.59 0.52 16.58
N ILE A 162 -10.40 1.09 16.45
CA ILE A 162 -10.17 2.32 15.68
C ILE A 162 -10.37 2.02 14.19
N LEU A 163 -10.97 2.96 13.48
CA LEU A 163 -11.16 2.89 12.02
C LEU A 163 -9.80 2.67 11.34
N TRP A 164 -9.65 1.52 10.67
CA TRP A 164 -8.44 1.21 9.94
C TRP A 164 -8.33 2.10 8.70
N ASP A 165 -7.23 2.83 8.65
CA ASP A 165 -6.88 3.70 7.53
C ASP A 165 -5.43 3.41 7.13
N LYS A 166 -5.27 2.77 6.00
CA LYS A 166 -4.01 2.23 5.49
C LYS A 166 -3.70 2.75 4.09
N ASP A 167 -2.64 2.21 3.48
CA ASP A 167 -2.23 2.43 2.09
C ASP A 167 -2.05 3.93 1.78
N VAL A 168 -1.43 4.62 2.73
CA VAL A 168 -1.23 6.06 2.64
C VAL A 168 -0.07 6.38 1.73
N SER A 169 -0.32 7.24 0.75
CA SER A 169 0.67 7.65 -0.24
C SER A 169 0.58 9.14 -0.56
N LEU A 170 1.71 9.84 -0.53
CA LEU A 170 1.78 11.29 -0.76
C LEU A 170 2.12 11.60 -2.21
N PHE A 171 1.43 12.58 -2.80
CA PHE A 171 1.87 13.15 -4.08
C PHE A 171 3.22 13.85 -3.93
N SER A 172 4.10 13.67 -4.90
CA SER A 172 5.46 14.27 -4.91
C SER A 172 5.46 15.80 -5.09
N LYS A 173 4.29 16.41 -5.33
CA LYS A 173 4.06 17.85 -5.43
C LYS A 173 2.76 18.23 -4.73
N LYS A 174 2.71 19.47 -4.25
CA LYS A 174 1.46 20.06 -3.77
C LYS A 174 0.49 20.26 -4.91
N ILE A 175 -0.76 19.89 -4.68
CA ILE A 175 -1.87 20.10 -5.61
C ILE A 175 -2.63 21.35 -5.18
N ASN A 176 -2.70 22.36 -6.04
CA ASN A 176 -3.32 23.66 -5.73
C ASN A 176 -2.79 24.28 -4.41
N GLY A 177 -1.48 24.12 -4.15
CA GLY A 177 -0.81 24.64 -2.96
C GLY A 177 -0.94 23.81 -1.69
N LYS A 178 -1.74 22.74 -1.70
CA LYS A 178 -1.97 21.85 -0.56
C LYS A 178 -1.20 20.52 -0.70
N PHE A 179 -0.87 19.89 0.41
CA PHE A 179 -0.54 18.47 0.43
C PHE A 179 -1.74 17.68 -0.08
N ALA A 180 -1.50 16.65 -0.85
CA ALA A 180 -2.48 15.71 -1.32
C ALA A 180 -2.00 14.31 -0.91
N LEU A 181 -2.79 13.63 -0.11
CA LEU A 181 -2.46 12.35 0.47
C LEU A 181 -3.56 11.35 0.09
N ILE A 182 -3.19 10.27 -0.59
CA ILE A 182 -4.07 9.13 -0.82
C ILE A 182 -4.11 8.29 0.45
N HIS A 183 -5.25 7.73 0.76
CA HIS A 183 -5.42 6.80 1.87
C HIS A 183 -6.58 5.84 1.59
N ARG A 184 -6.81 4.86 2.47
CA ARG A 184 -7.85 3.86 2.27
C ARG A 184 -8.65 3.59 3.53
N ILE A 185 -9.91 4.03 3.48
CA ILE A 185 -11.00 3.52 4.29
C ILE A 185 -11.82 2.57 3.41
N LEU A 186 -11.90 1.31 3.78
CA LEU A 186 -12.54 0.26 2.97
C LEU A 186 -13.97 0.62 2.54
N PRO A 187 -14.36 0.30 1.29
CA PRO A 187 -13.66 -0.55 0.31
C PRO A 187 -12.84 0.21 -0.75
N ASP A 188 -12.85 1.53 -0.73
CA ASP A 188 -12.41 2.39 -1.84
C ASP A 188 -11.12 3.15 -1.50
N ILE A 189 -10.58 3.90 -2.48
CA ILE A 189 -9.42 4.77 -2.31
C ILE A 189 -9.91 6.22 -2.20
N GLN A 190 -9.43 6.94 -1.18
CA GLN A 190 -9.75 8.33 -0.92
C GLN A 190 -8.53 9.24 -1.02
N ILE A 191 -8.77 10.55 -1.06
CA ILE A 191 -7.74 11.59 -1.03
C ILE A 191 -8.10 12.64 0.01
N VAL A 192 -7.11 13.11 0.76
CA VAL A 192 -7.24 14.22 1.69
C VAL A 192 -6.31 15.36 1.31
N PHE A 193 -6.80 16.61 1.41
CA PHE A 193 -6.04 17.82 1.12
C PHE A 193 -5.89 18.67 2.41
N PHE A 194 -4.66 19.08 2.70
CA PHE A 194 -4.35 19.88 3.89
C PHE A 194 -3.13 20.80 3.64
N ASN A 195 -2.94 21.82 4.47
CA ASN A 195 -1.81 22.74 4.33
C ASN A 195 -0.62 22.31 5.19
N ASP A 196 -0.90 21.71 6.35
CA ASP A 196 0.10 21.25 7.31
C ASP A 196 -0.39 19.97 8.00
N PHE A 197 0.50 19.01 8.27
CA PHE A 197 0.16 17.75 8.94
C PHE A 197 -0.51 17.93 10.31
N ARG A 198 -0.25 19.06 10.98
CA ARG A 198 -0.88 19.41 12.27
C ARG A 198 -2.38 19.72 12.15
N GLU A 199 -2.90 19.92 10.94
CA GLU A 199 -4.35 20.08 10.70
C GLU A 199 -5.11 18.76 10.82
N LEU A 200 -4.43 17.60 10.69
CA LEU A 200 -5.03 16.27 10.70
C LEU A 200 -5.43 15.84 12.12
N THR A 201 -6.24 16.66 12.78
CA THR A 201 -6.79 16.42 14.13
C THR A 201 -8.04 15.54 14.07
N THR A 202 -8.52 15.08 15.23
CA THR A 202 -9.78 14.33 15.31
C THR A 202 -10.95 15.11 14.74
N GLU A 203 -11.03 16.43 15.03
CA GLU A 203 -12.08 17.32 14.53
C GLU A 203 -12.03 17.44 13.00
N PHE A 204 -10.84 17.57 12.41
CA PHE A 204 -10.64 17.57 10.97
C PHE A 204 -11.17 16.28 10.35
N TRP A 205 -10.81 15.13 10.92
CA TRP A 205 -11.25 13.84 10.42
C TRP A 205 -12.75 13.61 10.60
N CYS A 206 -13.36 14.07 11.70
CA CYS A 206 -14.81 14.03 11.85
C CYS A 206 -15.53 14.78 10.72
N GLU A 207 -15.07 15.99 10.38
CA GLU A 207 -15.68 16.76 9.29
C GLU A 207 -15.41 16.14 7.91
N TYR A 208 -14.20 15.60 7.71
CA TYR A 208 -13.83 14.85 6.51
C TYR A 208 -14.74 13.63 6.30
N LEU A 209 -14.95 12.81 7.34
CA LEU A 209 -15.77 11.59 7.26
C LEU A 209 -17.25 11.87 6.98
N LYS A 210 -17.81 12.98 7.51
CA LYS A 210 -19.18 13.42 7.17
C LYS A 210 -19.33 13.74 5.67
N ASN A 211 -18.25 14.04 4.99
CA ASN A 211 -18.20 14.42 3.59
C ASN A 211 -17.42 13.41 2.73
N LEU A 212 -17.17 12.21 3.22
CA LEU A 212 -16.22 11.24 2.64
C LEU A 212 -16.49 10.96 1.15
N SER A 213 -17.76 10.91 0.72
CA SER A 213 -18.12 10.70 -0.70
C SER A 213 -17.53 11.72 -1.67
N LYS A 214 -17.20 12.94 -1.20
CA LYS A 214 -16.58 13.98 -2.03
C LYS A 214 -15.09 13.75 -2.27
N TYR A 215 -14.49 12.84 -1.52
CA TYR A 215 -13.04 12.57 -1.50
C TYR A 215 -12.67 11.18 -2.00
N ILE A 216 -13.65 10.38 -2.44
CA ILE A 216 -13.41 9.10 -3.08
C ILE A 216 -12.87 9.37 -4.49
N ILE A 217 -11.63 8.93 -4.75
CA ILE A 217 -10.98 9.06 -6.06
C ILE A 217 -11.19 7.83 -6.93
N LEU A 218 -11.34 6.67 -6.30
CA LEU A 218 -11.54 5.42 -7.00
C LEU A 218 -12.43 4.50 -6.18
N GLU A 219 -13.53 4.06 -6.78
CA GLU A 219 -14.41 3.05 -6.23
C GLU A 219 -14.05 1.67 -6.81
N ASN A 220 -14.24 0.61 -6.03
CA ASN A 220 -14.16 -0.74 -6.58
C ASN A 220 -15.31 -0.96 -7.57
N LYS A 221 -15.02 -1.56 -8.73
CA LYS A 221 -15.96 -1.60 -9.86
C LYS A 221 -15.95 -2.93 -10.61
N TYR A 222 -14.78 -3.54 -10.79
CA TYR A 222 -14.63 -4.69 -11.65
C TYR A 222 -14.62 -5.99 -10.84
N TRP A 223 -14.77 -7.13 -11.49
CA TRP A 223 -14.85 -8.45 -10.87
C TRP A 223 -13.64 -8.74 -9.96
N PHE A 224 -12.44 -8.34 -10.39
CA PHE A 224 -11.20 -8.54 -9.63
C PHE A 224 -11.02 -7.55 -8.45
N GLU A 225 -11.98 -6.70 -8.24
CA GLU A 225 -12.05 -5.72 -7.15
C GLU A 225 -13.21 -6.01 -6.19
N SER A 226 -13.78 -7.22 -6.27
CA SER A 226 -15.06 -7.55 -5.63
C SER A 226 -15.08 -7.27 -4.13
N ARG A 227 -13.94 -7.39 -3.43
CA ARG A 227 -13.83 -7.06 -2.02
C ARG A 227 -13.48 -5.59 -1.80
N ASN A 228 -12.31 -5.17 -2.26
CA ASN A 228 -11.82 -3.80 -2.08
C ASN A 228 -10.64 -3.48 -3.01
N ILE A 229 -10.26 -2.21 -3.00
CA ILE A 229 -9.05 -1.71 -3.63
C ILE A 229 -8.24 -0.89 -2.62
N GLY A 230 -6.95 -0.66 -2.89
CA GLY A 230 -6.09 0.20 -2.08
C GLY A 230 -4.90 0.72 -2.86
N ALA A 231 -4.37 1.89 -2.50
CA ALA A 231 -3.20 2.44 -3.14
C ALA A 231 -2.01 1.46 -3.01
N GLY A 232 -1.17 1.43 -4.02
CA GLY A 232 0.00 0.57 -4.06
C GLY A 232 1.28 1.39 -4.01
N CYS A 233 1.49 2.24 -5.00
CA CYS A 233 2.72 3.02 -5.10
C CYS A 233 2.43 4.52 -4.99
N PRO A 234 3.41 5.36 -4.59
CA PRO A 234 3.26 6.80 -4.69
C PRO A 234 2.87 7.22 -6.11
N PRO A 235 1.92 8.16 -6.27
CA PRO A 235 1.50 8.62 -7.59
C PRO A 235 2.66 9.16 -8.40
N ILE A 236 2.80 8.65 -9.63
CA ILE A 236 3.88 9.03 -10.56
C ILE A 236 3.39 10.18 -11.43
N GLU A 237 4.09 11.31 -11.40
CA GLU A 237 3.80 12.39 -12.34
C GLU A 237 4.22 12.01 -13.75
N THR A 238 3.27 12.05 -14.69
CA THR A 238 3.51 11.82 -16.11
C THR A 238 3.12 13.04 -16.94
N LYS A 239 3.40 13.00 -18.25
CA LYS A 239 2.94 14.04 -19.17
C LYS A 239 1.41 14.10 -19.25
N ASP A 240 0.73 12.96 -19.11
CA ASP A 240 -0.70 12.78 -19.31
C ASP A 240 -1.53 12.96 -18.01
N GLY A 241 -0.92 12.83 -16.82
CA GLY A 241 -1.60 12.92 -15.53
C GLY A 241 -0.78 12.26 -14.42
N TRP A 242 -1.43 11.93 -13.32
CA TRP A 242 -0.86 11.15 -12.23
C TRP A 242 -1.19 9.67 -12.43
N LEU A 243 -0.18 8.86 -12.70
CA LEU A 243 -0.32 7.41 -12.76
C LEU A 243 -0.30 6.86 -11.35
N LEU A 244 -1.36 6.17 -10.95
CA LEU A 244 -1.44 5.43 -9.70
C LEU A 244 -1.48 3.93 -10.02
N ILE A 245 -0.46 3.20 -9.56
CA ILE A 245 -0.49 1.74 -9.49
C ILE A 245 -1.12 1.38 -8.15
N PHE A 246 -2.12 0.53 -8.16
CA PHE A 246 -2.89 0.17 -6.98
C PHE A 246 -3.13 -1.34 -6.92
N HIS A 247 -3.47 -1.85 -5.74
CA HIS A 247 -3.85 -3.25 -5.58
C HIS A 247 -5.36 -3.40 -5.55
N THR A 248 -5.81 -4.55 -6.00
CA THR A 248 -7.19 -4.98 -5.97
C THR A 248 -7.30 -6.27 -5.18
N VAL A 249 -8.42 -6.48 -4.52
CA VAL A 249 -8.71 -7.70 -3.77
C VAL A 249 -10.00 -8.30 -4.28
N GLU A 250 -9.88 -9.49 -4.86
CA GLU A 250 -11.00 -10.36 -5.16
C GLU A 250 -11.18 -11.35 -4.01
N GLU A 251 -12.41 -11.60 -3.61
CA GLU A 251 -12.75 -12.60 -2.60
C GLU A 251 -13.63 -13.68 -3.22
N ILE A 252 -13.15 -14.92 -3.22
CA ILE A 252 -13.84 -16.10 -3.74
C ILE A 252 -13.82 -17.18 -2.65
N ASN A 253 -15.00 -17.54 -2.11
CA ASN A 253 -15.11 -18.55 -1.06
C ASN A 253 -14.13 -18.33 0.11
N GLU A 254 -14.07 -17.09 0.62
CA GLU A 254 -13.18 -16.63 1.69
C GLU A 254 -11.69 -16.53 1.31
N ASN A 255 -11.27 -17.04 0.15
CA ASN A 255 -9.92 -16.91 -0.37
C ASN A 255 -9.73 -15.52 -0.99
N ARG A 256 -8.57 -14.90 -0.75
CA ARG A 256 -8.26 -13.56 -1.25
C ARG A 256 -7.17 -13.60 -2.30
N ILE A 257 -7.45 -12.97 -3.43
CA ILE A 257 -6.53 -12.84 -4.54
C ILE A 257 -6.19 -11.36 -4.73
N TYR A 258 -4.94 -11.01 -4.48
CA TYR A 258 -4.44 -9.64 -4.68
C TYR A 258 -3.82 -9.50 -6.05
N ARG A 259 -4.21 -8.46 -6.80
CA ARG A 259 -3.67 -8.15 -8.13
C ARG A 259 -3.24 -6.70 -8.23
N ALA A 260 -2.35 -6.41 -9.14
CA ALA A 260 -1.99 -5.05 -9.50
C ALA A 260 -2.92 -4.51 -10.58
N SER A 261 -3.29 -3.24 -10.47
CA SER A 261 -4.01 -2.50 -11.49
C SER A 261 -3.47 -1.07 -11.62
N ALA A 262 -3.98 -0.30 -12.57
CA ALA A 262 -3.52 1.07 -12.81
C ALA A 262 -4.67 2.00 -13.17
N VAL A 263 -4.51 3.27 -12.74
CA VAL A 263 -5.43 4.36 -13.05
C VAL A 263 -4.63 5.63 -13.34
N LEU A 264 -5.13 6.45 -14.26
CA LEU A 264 -4.60 7.76 -14.58
C LEU A 264 -5.54 8.83 -14.03
N LEU A 265 -5.02 9.71 -13.17
CA LEU A 265 -5.76 10.80 -12.56
C LEU A 265 -5.40 12.12 -13.25
N ASP A 266 -6.36 13.05 -13.31
CA ASP A 266 -6.12 14.38 -13.88
C ASP A 266 -5.01 15.13 -13.11
N LYS A 267 -4.13 15.78 -13.85
CA LYS A 267 -2.94 16.43 -13.30
C LYS A 267 -3.26 17.58 -12.34
N LYS A 268 -4.35 18.31 -12.59
CA LYS A 268 -4.75 19.48 -11.79
C LYS A 268 -5.81 19.13 -10.73
N ASN A 269 -6.62 18.14 -11.03
CA ASN A 269 -7.67 17.67 -10.13
C ASN A 269 -7.64 16.13 -10.00
N PRO A 270 -6.85 15.58 -9.08
CA PRO A 270 -6.74 14.12 -8.89
C PRO A 270 -8.04 13.39 -8.50
N LEU A 271 -9.08 14.11 -8.13
CA LEU A 271 -10.43 13.54 -7.94
C LEU A 271 -11.06 13.08 -9.27
N ARG A 272 -10.47 13.48 -10.41
CA ARG A 272 -10.97 13.10 -11.73
C ARG A 272 -10.11 11.97 -12.30
N VAL A 273 -10.71 10.80 -12.47
CA VAL A 273 -10.13 9.69 -13.25
C VAL A 273 -10.23 10.02 -14.73
N ILE A 274 -9.12 9.91 -15.47
CA ILE A 274 -9.04 10.16 -16.92
C ILE A 274 -8.68 8.91 -17.71
N GLY A 275 -8.39 7.79 -17.03
CA GLY A 275 -8.15 6.48 -17.61
C GLY A 275 -8.03 5.43 -16.53
N ARG A 276 -8.55 4.20 -16.77
CA ARG A 276 -8.47 3.10 -15.81
C ARG A 276 -8.46 1.76 -16.56
N LEU A 277 -7.58 0.85 -16.19
CA LEU A 277 -7.61 -0.51 -16.74
C LEU A 277 -8.91 -1.23 -16.36
N LYS A 278 -9.49 -1.95 -17.32
CA LYS A 278 -10.68 -2.79 -17.12
C LYS A 278 -10.34 -4.23 -16.74
N GLU A 279 -9.08 -4.61 -16.92
CA GLU A 279 -8.49 -5.87 -16.52
C GLU A 279 -7.29 -5.60 -15.60
N PRO A 280 -6.87 -6.55 -14.76
CA PRO A 280 -5.68 -6.40 -13.96
C PRO A 280 -4.45 -6.06 -14.82
N LEU A 281 -3.57 -5.19 -14.31
CA LEU A 281 -2.27 -4.96 -14.92
C LEU A 281 -1.45 -6.25 -14.93
N PHE A 282 -1.42 -6.94 -13.79
CA PHE A 282 -0.95 -8.33 -13.70
C PHE A 282 -1.53 -9.02 -12.45
N SER A 283 -1.61 -10.34 -12.55
CA SER A 283 -2.20 -11.22 -11.54
C SER A 283 -1.15 -12.20 -11.00
N PRO A 284 -1.35 -12.79 -9.80
CA PRO A 284 -0.46 -13.83 -9.30
C PRO A 284 -0.57 -15.08 -10.18
N THR A 285 0.55 -15.45 -10.83
CA THR A 285 0.68 -16.62 -11.72
C THR A 285 1.90 -17.45 -11.38
N GLU A 286 2.80 -16.92 -10.56
CA GLU A 286 4.06 -17.55 -10.23
C GLU A 286 3.99 -18.24 -8.87
N ASN A 287 4.73 -19.31 -8.68
CA ASN A 287 4.75 -20.06 -7.43
C ASN A 287 5.15 -19.22 -6.22
N TRP A 288 6.02 -18.23 -6.43
CA TRP A 288 6.44 -17.32 -5.35
C TRP A 288 5.38 -16.29 -4.93
N GLU A 289 4.25 -16.22 -5.63
CA GLU A 289 3.11 -15.32 -5.34
C GLU A 289 1.98 -16.03 -4.58
N ILE A 290 2.16 -17.34 -4.32
CA ILE A 290 1.21 -18.18 -3.62
C ILE A 290 1.69 -18.37 -2.19
N ALA A 291 0.85 -18.05 -1.21
CA ALA A 291 1.17 -18.29 0.18
C ALA A 291 1.32 -19.79 0.44
N GLU A 292 2.39 -20.17 1.09
CA GLU A 292 2.62 -21.55 1.48
C GLU A 292 1.62 -21.94 2.59
N PRO A 293 0.96 -23.10 2.49
CA PRO A 293 0.06 -23.54 3.54
C PRO A 293 0.81 -23.80 4.84
N VAL A 294 0.24 -23.36 5.94
CA VAL A 294 0.73 -23.72 7.27
C VAL A 294 0.28 -25.14 7.56
N LEU A 295 1.13 -26.12 7.29
CA LEU A 295 0.86 -27.52 7.62
C LEU A 295 1.36 -27.83 9.04
N SER A 296 0.51 -28.38 9.88
CA SER A 296 0.95 -29.05 11.10
C SER A 296 1.76 -30.30 10.74
N GLU A 297 2.77 -30.60 11.55
CA GLU A 297 3.70 -31.71 11.34
C GLU A 297 2.97 -33.03 11.01
N GLY A 298 3.34 -33.65 9.89
CA GLY A 298 2.74 -34.92 9.44
C GLY A 298 1.43 -34.82 8.63
N LYS A 299 0.91 -33.62 8.33
CA LYS A 299 -0.26 -33.46 7.46
C LYS A 299 0.16 -33.17 6.01
N THR A 300 -0.54 -33.77 5.06
CA THR A 300 -0.45 -33.48 3.64
C THR A 300 -1.61 -32.56 3.23
N LEU A 301 -1.40 -31.78 2.18
CA LEU A 301 -2.47 -30.97 1.61
C LEU A 301 -3.64 -31.85 1.13
N PRO A 302 -4.91 -31.43 1.37
CA PRO A 302 -6.05 -32.06 0.73
C PRO A 302 -5.90 -32.04 -0.81
N PRO A 303 -6.43 -33.02 -1.54
CA PRO A 303 -6.34 -33.05 -3.02
C PRO A 303 -7.01 -31.86 -3.72
N ASP A 304 -7.97 -31.23 -3.05
CA ASP A 304 -8.75 -30.06 -3.48
C ASP A 304 -8.31 -28.75 -2.83
N TRP A 305 -7.12 -28.74 -2.20
CA TRP A 305 -6.61 -27.56 -1.55
C TRP A 305 -6.41 -26.42 -2.55
N THR A 306 -6.95 -25.26 -2.20
CA THR A 306 -6.68 -23.99 -2.89
C THR A 306 -6.00 -23.02 -1.92
N PRO A 307 -5.05 -22.20 -2.38
CA PRO A 307 -4.39 -21.22 -1.51
C PRO A 307 -5.42 -20.23 -0.96
N GLU A 308 -5.45 -20.06 0.36
CA GLU A 308 -6.28 -19.04 1.02
C GLU A 308 -5.87 -17.62 0.62
N LEU A 309 -4.61 -17.45 0.25
CA LEU A 309 -4.02 -16.16 -0.10
C LEU A 309 -3.06 -16.28 -1.26
N THR A 310 -3.30 -15.51 -2.33
CA THR A 310 -2.38 -15.32 -3.44
C THR A 310 -2.14 -13.83 -3.64
N VAL A 311 -0.86 -13.39 -3.62
CA VAL A 311 -0.55 -11.99 -3.44
C VAL A 311 0.43 -11.45 -4.48
N VAL A 312 -0.06 -10.45 -5.19
CA VAL A 312 0.72 -9.43 -5.88
C VAL A 312 0.33 -8.07 -5.27
N PHE A 313 1.18 -7.54 -4.39
CA PHE A 313 0.91 -6.30 -3.66
C PHE A 313 1.93 -5.23 -4.08
N PRO A 314 1.63 -4.41 -5.12
CA PRO A 314 2.56 -3.39 -5.60
C PRO A 314 2.72 -2.28 -4.56
N THR A 315 3.95 -1.87 -4.26
CA THR A 315 4.24 -0.84 -3.24
C THR A 315 5.32 0.15 -3.65
N GLY A 316 6.01 -0.09 -4.76
CA GLY A 316 7.04 0.84 -5.19
C GLY A 316 7.34 0.77 -6.67
N THR A 317 7.84 1.87 -7.22
CA THR A 317 8.19 1.94 -8.65
C THR A 317 9.53 2.62 -8.88
N ALA A 318 10.20 2.24 -9.98
CA ALA A 318 11.35 2.93 -10.52
C ALA A 318 11.29 3.00 -12.05
N LEU A 319 11.79 4.07 -12.63
CA LEU A 319 11.78 4.28 -14.08
C LEU A 319 13.20 4.29 -14.64
N PHE A 320 13.47 3.39 -15.60
CA PHE A 320 14.71 3.34 -16.35
C PHE A 320 14.41 3.45 -17.85
N GLY A 321 14.74 4.58 -18.45
CA GLY A 321 14.29 4.89 -19.79
C GLY A 321 12.76 4.92 -19.87
N GLU A 322 12.18 4.07 -20.72
CA GLU A 322 10.73 3.94 -20.86
C GLU A 322 10.16 2.74 -20.06
N THR A 323 11.01 1.99 -19.36
CA THR A 323 10.60 0.81 -18.61
C THR A 323 10.28 1.19 -17.17
N LEU A 324 9.03 1.05 -16.77
CA LEU A 324 8.56 1.16 -15.40
C LEU A 324 8.71 -0.19 -14.71
N TYR A 325 9.55 -0.23 -13.68
CA TYR A 325 9.71 -1.37 -12.79
C TYR A 325 8.76 -1.20 -11.61
N ILE A 326 8.02 -2.24 -11.29
CA ILE A 326 7.04 -2.29 -10.20
C ILE A 326 7.54 -3.32 -9.20
N TYR A 327 7.86 -2.85 -7.99
CA TYR A 327 8.27 -3.69 -6.88
C TYR A 327 7.03 -4.04 -6.06
N TYR A 328 6.89 -5.31 -5.69
CA TYR A 328 5.70 -5.79 -5.03
C TYR A 328 6.01 -6.85 -3.97
N GLY A 329 5.16 -6.91 -2.96
CA GLY A 329 5.09 -8.04 -2.05
C GLY A 329 4.46 -9.24 -2.74
N ALA A 330 5.13 -10.37 -2.67
CA ALA A 330 4.67 -11.63 -3.20
C ALA A 330 4.43 -12.63 -2.07
N ALA A 331 3.21 -13.18 -1.99
CA ALA A 331 2.77 -14.14 -0.98
C ALA A 331 2.96 -13.67 0.48
N ASP A 332 2.95 -12.34 0.73
CA ASP A 332 3.25 -11.73 2.04
C ASP A 332 4.56 -12.23 2.69
N LYS A 333 5.53 -12.63 1.86
CA LYS A 333 6.78 -13.26 2.30
C LYS A 333 8.02 -12.62 1.69
N ARG A 334 7.97 -12.25 0.41
CA ARG A 334 9.14 -11.86 -0.38
C ARG A 334 8.89 -10.62 -1.24
N THR A 335 9.96 -9.99 -1.70
CA THR A 335 9.88 -8.89 -2.66
C THR A 335 10.20 -9.39 -4.06
N ALA A 336 9.31 -9.15 -4.99
CA ALA A 336 9.50 -9.44 -6.41
C ALA A 336 9.37 -8.19 -7.27
N VAL A 337 9.73 -8.29 -8.54
CA VAL A 337 9.73 -7.17 -9.50
C VAL A 337 9.03 -7.60 -10.79
N ALA A 338 8.18 -6.71 -11.28
CA ALA A 338 7.63 -6.77 -12.63
C ALA A 338 8.03 -5.51 -13.42
N SER A 339 7.90 -5.56 -14.74
CA SER A 339 8.18 -4.40 -15.59
C SER A 339 7.14 -4.26 -16.70
N VAL A 340 6.91 -3.02 -17.11
CA VAL A 340 6.01 -2.63 -18.19
C VAL A 340 6.58 -1.42 -18.92
N ASN A 341 6.32 -1.28 -20.24
CA ASN A 341 6.61 -0.03 -20.93
C ASN A 341 5.62 1.06 -20.47
N LEU A 342 6.14 2.18 -19.93
CA LEU A 342 5.33 3.26 -19.39
C LEU A 342 4.44 3.92 -20.46
N ASN A 343 4.98 4.13 -21.67
CA ASN A 343 4.21 4.77 -22.73
C ASN A 343 3.05 3.87 -23.19
N GLU A 344 3.27 2.57 -23.33
CA GLU A 344 2.23 1.60 -23.68
C GLU A 344 1.14 1.53 -22.60
N LEU A 345 1.53 1.56 -21.31
CA LEU A 345 0.58 1.61 -20.20
C LEU A 345 -0.28 2.86 -20.24
N LEU A 346 0.32 4.04 -20.47
CA LEU A 346 -0.41 5.30 -20.57
C LEU A 346 -1.36 5.31 -21.78
N GLU A 347 -0.94 4.76 -22.93
CA GLU A 347 -1.82 4.62 -24.10
C GLU A 347 -2.98 3.67 -23.82
N GLU A 348 -2.75 2.55 -23.13
CA GLU A 348 -3.82 1.62 -22.77
C GLU A 348 -4.86 2.26 -21.83
N LEU A 349 -4.38 3.00 -20.81
CA LEU A 349 -5.24 3.75 -19.89
C LEU A 349 -6.13 4.79 -20.59
N LYS A 350 -5.65 5.41 -21.66
CA LYS A 350 -6.42 6.42 -22.43
C LYS A 350 -7.48 5.83 -23.36
N LYS A 351 -7.42 4.53 -23.66
CA LYS A 351 -8.45 3.85 -24.46
C LYS A 351 -9.73 3.54 -23.68
N THR A 352 -9.69 3.69 -22.38
CA THR A 352 -10.78 3.35 -21.44
C THR A 352 -11.36 4.60 -20.84
#